data_2165bd952fd5a8f8a164e7e4e4073fbf
#
_entry.id   2165bd952fd5a8f8a164e7e4e4073fbf
#
_cell.length_a   1.000
_cell.length_b   1.000
_cell.length_c   1.000
_cell.angle_alpha   90.00
_cell.angle_beta   90.00
_cell.angle_gamma   90.00
#
_symmetry.space_group_name_H-M   'P 1'
#
loop_
_entity.id
_entity.type
_entity.pdbx_description
1 polymer ?
#
loop_
_entity_poly.entity_id
_entity_poly.type
_entity_poly.pdbx_seq_one_letter_code
_entity_poly.pdbx_strand_id
1 'polypeptide(L)'
;MDSGWRYRLLSVFGTVGLTALAVAVTNLQPVHSAFAEIPFFGNPAPEVLPNGELRFAILTTLAVVLATMWPLFKPQPRRILDTILLTQKRVVLAMIGLAAIGYFKYTYRLPRTTLMLTTIALFVALPPFMVAIGRRPRSTSRAVIVGDDPDAMEALLGATELPILGYVSPPSAYAPDGIDTRAVEVADGGTVESELDGLPCLGGMARLEDVLVEHDVDTALLAFAATDREEFFGALETCYDNGVNALVHRDHAEHVLTDDFSGDELLEVDLEPWDWQDHVLKRTFDVVFAGIALIGLSPVILMIALAIKLEDGGPLFYRQERTAEFGRTFTVHKFRSMTPDEEDSSPNSQEQDRVTRVGQAIRKTHLDEIPQLWTILIGKMSVVGPRAVWIDEEIHLEEKAASWRKRWFIKPGLTGLAQINDATSADAEAKLRYDLEYIRRQSFWFDMKIVVRQLWLVGNNALAFIGTCLS
;
A
#
# COMPACT_ATOMS: atom_id res chain seq x y z
N MET A 1 -7.94 -9.42 26.81
CA MET A 1 -8.43 -9.89 25.47
C MET A 1 -8.50 -8.67 24.59
N ASP A 2 -7.67 -8.65 23.65
CA ASP A 2 -7.14 -7.60 22.80
C ASP A 2 -8.21 -6.82 22.05
N SER A 3 -8.15 -5.49 22.06
CA SER A 3 -9.16 -4.63 21.43
C SER A 3 -9.26 -4.89 19.92
N GLY A 4 -8.14 -5.12 19.26
CA GLY A 4 -8.07 -5.46 17.85
C GLY A 4 -8.73 -6.80 17.50
N TRP A 5 -8.49 -7.85 18.29
CA TRP A 5 -9.12 -9.16 18.12
C TRP A 5 -10.62 -9.13 18.39
N ARG A 6 -11.06 -8.37 19.39
CA ARG A 6 -12.50 -8.18 19.67
C ARG A 6 -13.22 -7.51 18.51
N TYR A 7 -12.61 -6.47 17.92
CA TYR A 7 -13.16 -5.82 16.73
C TYR A 7 -13.26 -6.81 15.57
N ARG A 8 -12.19 -7.55 15.26
CA ARG A 8 -12.17 -8.54 14.18
C ARG A 8 -13.24 -9.62 14.38
N LEU A 9 -13.35 -10.19 15.57
CA LEU A 9 -14.37 -11.19 15.86
C LEU A 9 -15.78 -10.61 15.77
N LEU A 10 -16.05 -9.46 16.41
CA LEU A 10 -17.37 -8.84 16.39
C LEU A 10 -17.78 -8.43 14.98
N SER A 11 -16.88 -7.87 14.19
CA SER A 11 -17.17 -7.46 12.80
C SER A 11 -17.47 -8.65 11.92
N VAL A 12 -16.71 -9.75 12.01
CA VAL A 12 -16.94 -10.96 11.23
C VAL A 12 -18.25 -11.65 11.67
N PHE A 13 -18.39 -11.96 12.96
CA PHE A 13 -19.59 -12.65 13.45
C PHE A 13 -20.86 -11.82 13.29
N GLY A 14 -20.78 -10.51 13.50
CA GLY A 14 -21.93 -9.64 13.28
C GLY A 14 -22.31 -9.53 11.81
N THR A 15 -21.33 -9.46 10.90
CA THR A 15 -21.59 -9.51 9.44
C THR A 15 -22.23 -10.83 9.05
N VAL A 16 -21.73 -11.97 9.58
CA VAL A 16 -22.32 -13.28 9.36
C VAL A 16 -23.77 -13.32 9.85
N GLY A 17 -24.00 -12.88 11.08
CA GLY A 17 -25.34 -12.87 11.68
C GLY A 17 -26.34 -11.98 10.92
N LEU A 18 -25.94 -10.74 10.61
CA LEU A 18 -26.78 -9.80 9.86
C LEU A 18 -27.05 -10.29 8.42
N THR A 19 -26.05 -10.86 7.76
CA THR A 19 -26.24 -11.40 6.40
C THR A 19 -27.16 -12.61 6.40
N ALA A 20 -26.95 -13.57 7.29
CA ALA A 20 -27.81 -14.75 7.40
C ALA A 20 -29.25 -14.35 7.76
N LEU A 21 -29.41 -13.42 8.70
CA LEU A 21 -30.73 -12.89 9.08
C LEU A 21 -31.40 -12.15 7.92
N ALA A 22 -30.66 -11.31 7.20
CA ALA A 22 -31.18 -10.58 6.05
C ALA A 22 -31.71 -11.54 4.98
N VAL A 23 -30.94 -12.56 4.58
CA VAL A 23 -31.38 -13.55 3.60
C VAL A 23 -32.58 -14.36 4.12
N ALA A 24 -32.57 -14.78 5.37
CA ALA A 24 -33.67 -15.56 5.96
C ALA A 24 -34.97 -14.74 6.00
N VAL A 25 -34.91 -13.50 6.50
CA VAL A 25 -36.08 -12.61 6.60
C VAL A 25 -36.63 -12.24 5.22
N THR A 26 -35.75 -11.90 4.29
CA THR A 26 -36.15 -11.53 2.93
C THR A 26 -36.68 -12.71 2.10
N ASN A 27 -36.45 -13.95 2.53
CA ASN A 27 -37.03 -15.15 1.91
C ASN A 27 -38.42 -15.50 2.49
N LEU A 28 -38.95 -14.76 3.47
CA LEU A 28 -40.27 -15.03 4.04
C LEU A 28 -41.39 -14.60 3.07
N GLN A 29 -42.43 -15.44 2.93
CA GLN A 29 -43.57 -15.16 2.07
C GLN A 29 -44.27 -13.82 2.38
N PRO A 30 -44.50 -13.43 3.64
CA PRO A 30 -45.11 -12.13 3.94
C PRO A 30 -44.29 -10.92 3.43
N VAL A 31 -42.96 -11.04 3.45
CA VAL A 31 -42.07 -9.97 2.97
C VAL A 31 -42.17 -9.83 1.46
N HIS A 32 -42.20 -10.95 0.73
CA HIS A 32 -42.41 -10.95 -0.72
C HIS A 32 -43.78 -10.37 -1.12
N SER A 33 -44.86 -10.73 -0.40
CA SER A 33 -46.18 -10.19 -0.68
C SER A 33 -46.28 -8.68 -0.45
N ALA A 34 -45.73 -8.20 0.66
CA ALA A 34 -45.67 -6.76 0.95
C ALA A 34 -44.86 -5.98 -0.09
N PHE A 35 -43.75 -6.56 -0.59
CA PHE A 35 -42.95 -5.94 -1.64
C PHE A 35 -43.65 -5.91 -3.01
N ALA A 36 -44.44 -6.94 -3.33
CA ALA A 36 -45.21 -7.03 -4.58
C ALA A 36 -46.35 -5.98 -4.66
N GLU A 37 -46.78 -5.42 -3.52
CA GLU A 37 -47.77 -4.33 -3.47
C GLU A 37 -47.21 -2.97 -3.88
N ILE A 38 -45.90 -2.82 -4.00
CA ILE A 38 -45.25 -1.57 -4.40
C ILE A 38 -45.36 -1.39 -5.93
N PRO A 39 -46.10 -0.37 -6.44
CA PRO A 39 -46.41 -0.26 -7.88
C PRO A 39 -45.20 -0.12 -8.82
N PHE A 40 -44.05 0.33 -8.28
CA PHE A 40 -42.85 0.64 -9.07
C PHE A 40 -42.10 -0.62 -9.53
N PHE A 41 -42.19 -1.73 -8.78
CA PHE A 41 -41.37 -2.91 -9.04
C PHE A 41 -42.05 -3.97 -9.95
N GLY A 42 -43.25 -3.71 -10.46
CA GLY A 42 -43.99 -4.66 -11.25
C GLY A 42 -44.25 -5.99 -10.49
N ASN A 43 -45.31 -6.66 -10.66
CA ASN A 43 -45.71 -7.88 -9.93
C ASN A 43 -44.73 -9.06 -10.17
N PRO A 44 -43.55 -9.16 -9.54
CA PRO A 44 -42.74 -10.35 -9.66
C PRO A 44 -43.41 -11.47 -8.89
N ALA A 45 -43.61 -12.61 -9.52
CA ALA A 45 -44.13 -13.79 -8.84
C ALA A 45 -43.25 -14.06 -7.56
N PRO A 46 -43.84 -14.23 -6.36
CA PRO A 46 -43.10 -14.52 -5.17
C PRO A 46 -42.39 -15.87 -5.28
N GLU A 47 -41.12 -15.86 -5.47
CA GLU A 47 -40.27 -17.05 -5.57
C GLU A 47 -39.53 -17.24 -4.25
N VAL A 48 -40.08 -18.06 -3.35
CA VAL A 48 -39.51 -18.39 -2.04
C VAL A 48 -38.68 -19.68 -2.19
N LEU A 49 -37.42 -19.62 -1.76
CA LEU A 49 -36.52 -20.76 -1.80
C LEU A 49 -36.92 -21.82 -0.76
N PRO A 50 -37.00 -23.12 -1.12
CA PRO A 50 -37.19 -24.19 -0.16
C PRO A 50 -35.95 -24.36 0.76
N ASN A 51 -36.16 -24.95 1.95
CA ASN A 51 -35.14 -25.04 3.00
C ASN A 51 -33.75 -25.56 2.54
N GLY A 52 -33.69 -26.49 1.60
CA GLY A 52 -32.43 -27.02 1.05
C GLY A 52 -31.67 -25.95 0.25
N GLU A 53 -32.36 -25.30 -0.69
CA GLU A 53 -31.80 -24.26 -1.55
C GLU A 53 -31.48 -22.99 -0.78
N LEU A 54 -32.29 -22.64 0.25
CA LEU A 54 -32.07 -21.52 1.11
C LEU A 54 -30.73 -21.63 1.88
N ARG A 55 -30.36 -22.82 2.35
CA ARG A 55 -29.06 -23.04 3.01
C ARG A 55 -27.88 -22.75 2.07
N PHE A 56 -27.95 -23.23 0.83
CA PHE A 56 -26.93 -22.92 -0.16
C PHE A 56 -26.89 -21.44 -0.51
N ALA A 57 -28.03 -20.79 -0.65
CA ALA A 57 -28.13 -19.36 -0.91
C ALA A 57 -27.53 -18.52 0.24
N ILE A 58 -27.77 -18.92 1.49
CA ILE A 58 -27.13 -18.28 2.65
C ILE A 58 -25.61 -18.47 2.63
N LEU A 59 -25.12 -19.69 2.39
CA LEU A 59 -23.68 -19.96 2.35
C LEU A 59 -22.96 -19.20 1.24
N THR A 60 -23.53 -19.18 0.04
CA THR A 60 -22.95 -18.42 -1.08
C THR A 60 -22.98 -16.91 -0.82
N THR A 61 -24.07 -16.40 -0.26
CA THR A 61 -24.17 -14.98 0.10
C THR A 61 -23.15 -14.63 1.18
N LEU A 62 -23.02 -15.45 2.22
CA LEU A 62 -22.01 -15.27 3.27
C LEU A 62 -20.60 -15.26 2.69
N ALA A 63 -20.25 -16.22 1.83
CA ALA A 63 -18.91 -16.28 1.23
C ALA A 63 -18.59 -15.01 0.43
N VAL A 64 -19.53 -14.53 -0.39
CA VAL A 64 -19.32 -13.33 -1.20
C VAL A 64 -19.29 -12.07 -0.35
N VAL A 65 -20.20 -11.93 0.62
CA VAL A 65 -20.23 -10.76 1.53
C VAL A 65 -18.97 -10.73 2.38
N LEU A 66 -18.55 -11.83 2.99
CA LEU A 66 -17.32 -11.87 3.78
C LEU A 66 -16.09 -11.52 2.94
N ALA A 67 -15.98 -12.06 1.73
CA ALA A 67 -14.88 -11.74 0.83
C ALA A 67 -14.84 -10.26 0.45
N THR A 68 -15.99 -9.63 0.20
CA THR A 68 -16.04 -8.22 -0.16
C THR A 68 -15.89 -7.28 1.04
N MET A 69 -16.37 -7.68 2.22
CA MET A 69 -16.29 -6.91 3.46
C MET A 69 -14.94 -7.03 4.17
N TRP A 70 -14.06 -7.86 3.68
CA TRP A 70 -12.80 -8.16 4.33
C TRP A 70 -11.96 -6.92 4.77
N PRO A 71 -11.83 -5.82 3.98
CA PRO A 71 -11.10 -4.64 4.43
C PRO A 71 -11.70 -3.94 5.66
N LEU A 72 -13.00 -4.18 5.91
CA LEU A 72 -13.71 -3.62 7.07
C LEU A 72 -13.51 -4.44 8.35
N PHE A 73 -12.95 -5.64 8.27
CA PHE A 73 -12.67 -6.47 9.44
C PHE A 73 -11.36 -6.09 10.16
N LYS A 74 -10.62 -5.13 9.61
CA LYS A 74 -9.47 -4.53 10.26
C LYS A 74 -9.91 -3.38 11.17
N PRO A 75 -9.30 -3.25 12.35
CA PRO A 75 -9.61 -2.20 13.31
C PRO A 75 -8.97 -0.84 12.95
N GLN A 76 -8.72 -0.55 11.69
CA GLN A 76 -8.11 0.70 11.24
C GLN A 76 -8.91 1.94 11.69
N PRO A 77 -8.25 3.03 12.10
CA PRO A 77 -8.89 4.29 12.41
C PRO A 77 -9.52 4.86 11.13
N ARG A 78 -10.84 5.00 11.11
CA ARG A 78 -11.59 5.55 9.96
C ARG A 78 -12.58 6.59 10.42
N ARG A 79 -12.75 7.65 9.64
CA ARG A 79 -13.85 8.61 9.86
C ARG A 79 -15.19 7.90 9.67
N ILE A 80 -16.20 8.34 10.41
CA ILE A 80 -17.55 7.72 10.38
C ILE A 80 -18.11 7.65 8.96
N LEU A 81 -17.96 8.75 8.20
CA LEU A 81 -18.48 8.84 6.84
C LEU A 81 -17.77 7.85 5.90
N ASP A 82 -16.46 7.71 6.04
CA ASP A 82 -15.66 6.78 5.21
C ASP A 82 -16.04 5.33 5.50
N THR A 83 -16.26 4.98 6.77
CA THR A 83 -16.77 3.65 7.15
C THR A 83 -18.15 3.38 6.53
N ILE A 84 -19.06 4.35 6.54
CA ILE A 84 -20.38 4.21 5.93
C ILE A 84 -20.26 4.00 4.42
N LEU A 85 -19.54 4.88 3.72
CA LEU A 85 -19.39 4.84 2.26
C LEU A 85 -18.67 3.56 1.81
N LEU A 86 -17.62 3.17 2.52
CA LEU A 86 -16.89 1.94 2.23
C LEU A 86 -17.79 0.71 2.41
N THR A 87 -18.54 0.64 3.52
CA THR A 87 -19.47 -0.46 3.78
C THR A 87 -20.53 -0.55 2.68
N GLN A 88 -21.15 0.56 2.31
CA GLN A 88 -22.15 0.60 1.24
C GLN A 88 -21.59 0.18 -0.11
N LYS A 89 -20.40 0.67 -0.48
CA LYS A 89 -19.68 0.27 -1.70
C LYS A 89 -19.44 -1.24 -1.73
N ARG A 90 -19.02 -1.83 -0.61
CA ARG A 90 -18.75 -3.28 -0.50
C ARG A 90 -20.02 -4.12 -0.54
N VAL A 91 -21.13 -3.66 0.06
CA VAL A 91 -22.44 -4.32 -0.09
C VAL A 91 -22.86 -4.36 -1.55
N VAL A 92 -22.81 -3.24 -2.26
CA VAL A 92 -23.16 -3.18 -3.69
C VAL A 92 -22.28 -4.13 -4.50
N LEU A 93 -20.98 -4.15 -4.26
CA LEU A 93 -20.05 -5.05 -4.93
C LEU A 93 -20.40 -6.53 -4.69
N ALA A 94 -20.72 -6.88 -3.42
CA ALA A 94 -21.16 -8.23 -3.07
C ALA A 94 -22.41 -8.66 -3.84
N MET A 95 -23.39 -7.76 -3.94
CA MET A 95 -24.65 -8.06 -4.62
C MET A 95 -24.49 -8.17 -6.14
N ILE A 96 -23.62 -7.36 -6.74
CA ILE A 96 -23.24 -7.51 -8.15
C ILE A 96 -22.55 -8.87 -8.36
N GLY A 97 -21.64 -9.26 -7.49
CA GLY A 97 -20.98 -10.57 -7.51
C GLY A 97 -21.98 -11.73 -7.43
N LEU A 98 -22.93 -11.65 -6.51
CA LEU A 98 -24.01 -12.65 -6.39
C LEU A 98 -24.92 -12.70 -7.61
N ALA A 99 -25.26 -11.55 -8.18
CA ALA A 99 -26.03 -11.48 -9.42
C ALA A 99 -25.28 -12.15 -10.60
N ALA A 100 -23.97 -11.91 -10.70
CA ALA A 100 -23.11 -12.54 -11.71
C ALA A 100 -23.03 -14.07 -11.52
N ILE A 101 -22.81 -14.54 -10.29
CA ILE A 101 -22.82 -15.99 -9.98
C ILE A 101 -24.18 -16.60 -10.34
N GLY A 102 -25.27 -15.93 -10.00
CA GLY A 102 -26.62 -16.38 -10.33
C GLY A 102 -26.92 -16.41 -11.84
N TYR A 103 -26.26 -15.57 -12.60
CA TYR A 103 -26.34 -15.59 -14.08
C TYR A 103 -25.65 -16.81 -14.69
N PHE A 104 -24.46 -17.16 -14.19
CA PHE A 104 -23.66 -18.27 -14.71
C PHE A 104 -24.06 -19.65 -14.14
N LYS A 105 -24.58 -19.69 -12.88
CA LYS A 105 -24.97 -20.93 -12.20
C LYS A 105 -26.35 -20.80 -11.57
N TYR A 106 -27.38 -21.34 -12.23
CA TYR A 106 -28.75 -21.24 -11.78
C TYR A 106 -29.00 -21.84 -10.38
N THR A 107 -28.31 -22.90 -10.02
CA THR A 107 -28.43 -23.61 -8.73
C THR A 107 -28.09 -22.75 -7.49
N TYR A 108 -27.29 -21.67 -7.65
CA TYR A 108 -26.88 -20.78 -6.56
C TYR A 108 -27.56 -19.41 -6.64
N ARG A 109 -28.61 -19.29 -7.45
CA ARG A 109 -29.29 -18.04 -7.71
C ARG A 109 -30.20 -17.67 -6.56
N LEU A 110 -29.99 -16.48 -5.98
CA LEU A 110 -31.01 -15.81 -5.20
C LEU A 110 -32.13 -15.33 -6.14
N PRO A 111 -33.42 -15.53 -5.78
CA PRO A 111 -34.52 -14.90 -6.50
C PRO A 111 -34.31 -13.38 -6.57
N ARG A 112 -34.72 -12.76 -7.68
CA ARG A 112 -34.47 -11.31 -7.92
C ARG A 112 -35.02 -10.45 -6.77
N THR A 113 -36.20 -10.77 -6.28
CA THR A 113 -36.83 -10.07 -5.14
C THR A 113 -36.05 -10.25 -3.85
N THR A 114 -35.61 -11.48 -3.53
CA THR A 114 -34.75 -11.77 -2.37
C THR A 114 -33.41 -11.04 -2.47
N LEU A 115 -32.78 -11.02 -3.64
CA LEU A 115 -31.51 -10.30 -3.86
C LEU A 115 -31.69 -8.79 -3.64
N MET A 116 -32.74 -8.18 -4.20
CA MET A 116 -33.01 -6.75 -4.01
C MET A 116 -33.29 -6.39 -2.54
N LEU A 117 -34.15 -7.17 -1.89
CA LEU A 117 -34.49 -6.96 -0.47
C LEU A 117 -33.30 -7.17 0.44
N THR A 118 -32.48 -8.20 0.18
CA THR A 118 -31.24 -8.43 0.94
C THR A 118 -30.24 -7.30 0.71
N THR A 119 -30.15 -6.76 -0.52
CA THR A 119 -29.31 -5.60 -0.81
C THR A 119 -29.71 -4.40 0.04
N ILE A 120 -31.02 -4.06 0.06
CA ILE A 120 -31.55 -2.94 0.85
C ILE A 120 -31.31 -3.17 2.34
N ALA A 121 -31.60 -4.38 2.84
CA ALA A 121 -31.41 -4.73 4.24
C ALA A 121 -29.95 -4.56 4.69
N LEU A 122 -28.99 -5.09 3.94
CA LEU A 122 -27.57 -4.99 4.26
C LEU A 122 -27.03 -3.57 4.05
N PHE A 123 -27.49 -2.87 3.02
CA PHE A 123 -27.09 -1.49 2.75
C PHE A 123 -27.47 -0.52 3.87
N VAL A 124 -28.57 -0.83 4.58
CA VAL A 124 -29.06 -0.03 5.72
C VAL A 124 -28.49 -0.53 7.06
N ALA A 125 -28.38 -1.85 7.25
CA ALA A 125 -28.04 -2.43 8.56
C ALA A 125 -26.53 -2.52 8.83
N LEU A 126 -25.71 -2.81 7.81
CA LEU A 126 -24.27 -3.00 8.01
C LEU A 126 -23.51 -1.70 8.34
N PRO A 127 -23.76 -0.53 7.70
CA PRO A 127 -23.01 0.67 8.02
C PRO A 127 -23.13 1.11 9.50
N PRO A 128 -24.32 1.27 10.10
CA PRO A 128 -24.41 1.64 11.49
C PRO A 128 -23.83 0.59 12.44
N PHE A 129 -23.89 -0.69 12.06
CA PHE A 129 -23.27 -1.76 12.83
C PHE A 129 -21.74 -1.63 12.83
N MET A 130 -21.11 -1.42 11.66
CA MET A 130 -19.66 -1.21 11.55
C MET A 130 -19.19 0.04 12.29
N VAL A 131 -19.94 1.14 12.19
CA VAL A 131 -19.66 2.37 12.93
C VAL A 131 -19.77 2.13 14.44
N ALA A 132 -20.78 1.40 14.90
CA ALA A 132 -20.97 1.14 16.33
C ALA A 132 -19.85 0.28 16.94
N ILE A 133 -19.34 -0.71 16.19
CA ILE A 133 -18.22 -1.54 16.65
C ILE A 133 -16.91 -0.76 16.62
N GLY A 134 -16.68 0.08 15.61
CA GLY A 134 -15.47 0.90 15.47
C GLY A 134 -15.40 2.05 16.48
N ARG A 135 -16.53 2.40 17.14
CA ARG A 135 -16.53 3.41 18.19
C ARG A 135 -15.97 2.82 19.48
N ARG A 136 -14.75 3.23 19.82
CA ARG A 136 -14.25 3.06 21.18
C ARG A 136 -14.94 4.09 22.09
N PRO A 137 -15.38 3.72 23.32
CA PRO A 137 -15.78 4.73 24.29
C PRO A 137 -14.54 5.59 24.58
N ARG A 138 -14.61 6.88 24.29
CA ARG A 138 -13.58 7.86 24.65
C ARG A 138 -13.52 7.98 26.19
N SER A 139 -12.80 7.08 26.84
CA SER A 139 -12.28 7.34 28.16
C SER A 139 -10.83 7.75 27.96
N THR A 140 -10.46 8.98 28.33
CA THR A 140 -9.10 9.55 28.31
C THR A 140 -8.17 8.94 27.25
N SER A 141 -7.94 9.69 26.16
CA SER A 141 -7.00 9.29 25.10
C SER A 141 -5.68 8.88 25.73
N ARG A 142 -5.27 7.64 25.53
CA ARG A 142 -4.02 7.07 26.05
C ARG A 142 -2.98 7.11 24.97
N ALA A 143 -1.89 7.81 25.20
CA ALA A 143 -0.79 7.93 24.24
C ALA A 143 0.43 7.13 24.68
N VAL A 144 1.20 6.64 23.73
CA VAL A 144 2.51 6.02 23.92
C VAL A 144 3.50 6.65 22.95
N ILE A 145 4.74 6.89 23.41
CA ILE A 145 5.83 7.33 22.52
C ILE A 145 6.53 6.08 21.97
N VAL A 146 6.80 6.07 20.67
CA VAL A 146 7.44 4.95 19.98
C VAL A 146 8.57 5.46 19.12
N GLY A 147 9.80 5.03 19.37
CA GLY A 147 10.92 5.45 18.54
C GLY A 147 12.28 5.19 19.15
N ASP A 148 13.30 5.73 18.51
CA ASP A 148 14.72 5.58 18.84
C ASP A 148 15.46 6.91 18.99
N ASP A 149 14.77 8.04 18.82
CA ASP A 149 15.33 9.38 18.89
C ASP A 149 14.88 10.10 20.19
N PRO A 150 15.76 10.26 21.18
CA PRO A 150 15.45 10.93 22.44
C PRO A 150 15.03 12.39 22.24
N ASP A 151 15.66 13.12 21.33
CA ASP A 151 15.38 14.55 21.10
C ASP A 151 13.96 14.71 20.51
N ALA A 152 13.58 13.83 19.57
CA ALA A 152 12.23 13.76 19.03
C ALA A 152 11.20 13.34 20.09
N MET A 153 11.54 12.42 21.00
CA MET A 153 10.67 12.02 22.10
C MET A 153 10.39 13.18 23.06
N GLU A 154 11.41 13.97 23.42
CA GLU A 154 11.26 15.16 24.28
C GLU A 154 10.42 16.23 23.59
N ALA A 155 10.65 16.48 22.30
CA ALA A 155 9.85 17.43 21.53
C ALA A 155 8.35 17.02 21.51
N LEU A 156 8.05 15.74 21.38
CA LEU A 156 6.68 15.21 21.42
C LEU A 156 6.04 15.35 22.81
N LEU A 157 6.82 15.19 23.89
CA LEU A 157 6.36 15.42 25.26
C LEU A 157 5.93 16.87 25.47
N GLY A 158 6.73 17.82 25.00
CA GLY A 158 6.43 19.24 25.09
C GLY A 158 5.24 19.68 24.22
N ALA A 159 5.01 19.01 23.10
CA ALA A 159 3.98 19.36 22.12
C ALA A 159 2.60 18.75 22.41
N THR A 160 2.46 17.85 23.39
CA THR A 160 1.21 17.12 23.64
C THR A 160 0.64 17.35 25.03
N GLU A 161 -0.69 17.52 25.11
CA GLU A 161 -1.46 17.49 26.37
C GLU A 161 -2.03 16.09 26.66
N LEU A 162 -1.76 15.10 25.79
CA LEU A 162 -2.28 13.75 25.96
C LEU A 162 -1.60 13.04 27.15
N PRO A 163 -2.32 12.26 27.97
CA PRO A 163 -1.71 11.46 29.01
C PRO A 163 -0.84 10.35 28.41
N ILE A 164 0.46 10.46 28.58
CA ILE A 164 1.44 9.50 28.06
C ILE A 164 1.63 8.38 29.08
N LEU A 165 1.46 7.14 28.64
CA LEU A 165 1.58 5.93 29.48
C LEU A 165 3.04 5.51 29.69
N GLY A 166 3.89 5.82 28.73
CA GLY A 166 5.30 5.43 28.70
C GLY A 166 5.84 5.43 27.27
N TYR A 167 7.00 4.83 27.08
CA TYR A 167 7.61 4.75 25.76
C TYR A 167 8.04 3.33 25.37
N VAL A 168 8.12 3.08 24.06
CA VAL A 168 8.63 1.87 23.44
C VAL A 168 9.84 2.24 22.58
N SER A 169 11.01 1.62 22.85
CA SER A 169 12.25 1.93 22.17
C SER A 169 13.10 0.68 21.94
N PRO A 170 13.94 0.63 20.88
CA PRO A 170 14.90 -0.46 20.69
C PRO A 170 15.87 -0.57 21.88
N PRO A 171 16.23 -1.79 22.30
CA PRO A 171 17.16 -1.97 23.43
C PRO A 171 18.53 -1.34 23.20
N SER A 172 18.95 -1.17 21.95
CA SER A 172 20.24 -0.57 21.59
C SER A 172 20.31 0.94 21.75
N ALA A 173 19.19 1.63 21.82
CA ALA A 173 19.14 3.08 22.00
C ALA A 173 19.47 3.48 23.48
N TYR A 174 19.29 2.57 24.43
CA TYR A 174 19.37 2.85 25.86
C TYR A 174 20.25 1.90 26.69
N ALA A 175 21.01 1.01 26.09
CA ALA A 175 21.90 0.10 26.82
C ALA A 175 23.29 0.02 26.19
N PRO A 176 24.24 0.87 26.58
CA PRO A 176 25.61 0.44 26.71
C PRO A 176 25.70 -0.38 28.01
N ASP A 177 26.22 -1.59 27.92
CA ASP A 177 26.53 -2.56 28.97
C ASP A 177 26.60 -1.99 30.39
N GLY A 178 25.52 -2.16 31.18
CA GLY A 178 25.57 -2.05 32.63
C GLY A 178 25.83 -0.65 33.24
N ILE A 179 25.79 0.40 32.46
CA ILE A 179 25.87 1.76 32.94
C ILE A 179 24.45 2.31 33.02
N ASP A 180 24.05 2.70 34.22
CA ASP A 180 22.83 3.43 34.50
C ASP A 180 22.89 4.72 33.66
N THR A 181 22.17 4.77 32.52
CA THR A 181 22.15 5.88 31.56
C THR A 181 21.40 7.11 32.11
N ARG A 182 21.25 7.19 33.43
CA ARG A 182 20.64 8.31 34.14
C ARG A 182 21.53 9.54 34.22
N ALA A 183 22.71 9.51 33.62
CA ALA A 183 23.59 10.68 33.62
C ALA A 183 24.45 10.70 32.36
N VAL A 184 24.01 11.38 31.34
CA VAL A 184 24.94 12.00 30.38
C VAL A 184 25.53 13.20 31.13
N GLU A 185 26.73 13.05 31.67
CA GLU A 185 27.52 14.17 32.17
C GLU A 185 27.79 15.11 30.99
N VAL A 186 26.98 16.16 30.89
CA VAL A 186 27.33 17.32 30.09
C VAL A 186 28.52 17.96 30.81
N ALA A 187 29.59 18.28 30.09
CA ALA A 187 30.88 18.80 30.56
C ALA A 187 30.81 20.12 31.35
N ASP A 188 29.64 20.56 31.77
CA ASP A 188 29.40 21.84 32.49
C ASP A 188 28.53 21.66 33.76
N GLY A 189 28.62 20.51 34.42
CA GLY A 189 28.19 20.35 35.83
C GLY A 189 26.70 20.47 36.14
N GLY A 190 25.82 20.39 35.14
CA GLY A 190 24.37 20.36 35.30
C GLY A 190 23.81 19.00 34.85
N THR A 191 23.23 18.24 35.77
CA THR A 191 22.35 17.12 35.41
C THR A 191 21.09 17.72 34.78
N VAL A 192 20.96 17.60 33.45
CA VAL A 192 19.66 17.84 32.79
C VAL A 192 18.85 16.57 33.05
N GLU A 193 17.95 16.60 34.01
CA GLU A 193 16.91 15.57 34.16
C GLU A 193 16.06 15.62 32.87
N SER A 194 16.19 14.62 32.03
CA SER A 194 15.34 14.46 30.86
C SER A 194 13.89 14.23 31.32
N GLU A 195 12.92 14.90 30.71
CA GLU A 195 11.50 14.67 31.01
C GLU A 195 11.09 13.19 30.76
N LEU A 196 11.87 12.46 29.95
CA LEU A 196 11.74 11.03 29.71
C LEU A 196 12.04 10.17 30.95
N ASP A 197 12.88 10.65 31.89
CA ASP A 197 13.26 9.91 33.09
C ASP A 197 12.07 9.62 34.03
N GLY A 198 10.97 10.35 33.87
CA GLY A 198 9.71 10.14 34.58
C GLY A 198 8.77 9.10 33.96
N LEU A 199 9.04 8.65 32.74
CA LEU A 199 8.18 7.74 32.00
C LEU A 199 8.69 6.29 32.02
N PRO A 200 7.79 5.28 32.24
CA PRO A 200 8.21 3.88 32.20
C PRO A 200 8.50 3.43 30.78
N CYS A 201 9.61 2.69 30.59
CA CYS A 201 9.83 1.91 29.37
C CYS A 201 8.88 0.71 29.34
N LEU A 202 7.96 0.67 28.39
CA LEU A 202 6.95 -0.40 28.27
C LEU A 202 7.49 -1.62 27.50
N GLY A 203 8.61 -1.48 26.78
CA GLY A 203 9.26 -2.57 26.08
C GLY A 203 10.04 -2.15 24.84
N GLY A 204 10.61 -3.13 24.14
CA GLY A 204 11.27 -2.95 22.85
C GLY A 204 10.28 -2.96 21.67
N MET A 205 10.74 -2.52 20.49
CA MET A 205 9.93 -2.44 19.25
C MET A 205 9.25 -3.77 18.90
N ALA A 206 9.89 -4.92 19.15
CA ALA A 206 9.31 -6.24 18.91
C ALA A 206 8.05 -6.54 19.75
N ARG A 207 7.82 -5.77 20.83
CA ARG A 207 6.64 -5.91 21.70
C ARG A 207 5.63 -4.78 21.51
N LEU A 208 5.80 -3.96 20.48
CA LEU A 208 4.92 -2.81 20.24
C LEU A 208 3.44 -3.25 20.15
N GLU A 209 3.14 -4.31 19.40
CA GLU A 209 1.78 -4.85 19.28
C GLU A 209 1.21 -5.24 20.66
N ASP A 210 2.00 -5.96 21.48
CA ASP A 210 1.59 -6.34 22.84
C ASP A 210 1.29 -5.10 23.69
N VAL A 211 2.14 -4.07 23.64
CA VAL A 211 1.99 -2.83 24.40
C VAL A 211 0.75 -2.05 23.98
N LEU A 212 0.53 -1.89 22.66
CA LEU A 212 -0.67 -1.20 22.16
C LEU A 212 -1.96 -1.85 22.62
N VAL A 213 -1.94 -3.17 22.71
CA VAL A 213 -3.09 -3.98 23.09
C VAL A 213 -3.27 -4.04 24.62
N GLU A 214 -2.21 -4.32 25.39
CA GLU A 214 -2.24 -4.48 26.82
C GLU A 214 -2.66 -3.19 27.55
N HIS A 215 -2.19 -2.05 27.04
CA HIS A 215 -2.48 -0.75 27.61
C HIS A 215 -3.68 -0.02 26.98
N ASP A 216 -4.34 -0.64 25.98
CA ASP A 216 -5.49 -0.07 25.25
C ASP A 216 -5.16 1.34 24.70
N VAL A 217 -4.04 1.43 23.96
CA VAL A 217 -3.51 2.67 23.41
C VAL A 217 -4.38 3.18 22.26
N ASP A 218 -4.69 4.47 22.26
CA ASP A 218 -5.47 5.12 21.19
C ASP A 218 -4.59 5.90 20.21
N THR A 219 -3.44 6.39 20.69
CA THR A 219 -2.55 7.26 19.92
C THR A 219 -1.08 6.85 20.13
N ALA A 220 -0.33 6.72 19.07
CA ALA A 220 1.11 6.52 19.10
C ALA A 220 1.81 7.78 18.57
N LEU A 221 2.78 8.29 19.34
CA LEU A 221 3.63 9.41 18.98
C LEU A 221 4.94 8.82 18.45
N LEU A 222 5.19 8.96 17.15
CA LEU A 222 6.33 8.33 16.49
C LEU A 222 7.55 9.27 16.52
N ALA A 223 8.62 8.82 17.20
CA ALA A 223 9.87 9.56 17.42
C ALA A 223 11.06 8.75 16.88
N PHE A 224 11.31 8.82 15.59
CA PHE A 224 12.39 8.10 14.93
C PHE A 224 13.41 9.06 14.33
N ALA A 225 14.70 8.79 14.54
CA ALA A 225 15.80 9.53 13.94
C ALA A 225 15.79 9.44 12.40
N ALA A 226 15.29 8.34 11.85
CA ALA A 226 15.21 8.09 10.41
C ALA A 226 13.79 7.61 10.01
N THR A 227 12.92 8.58 9.73
CA THR A 227 11.51 8.33 9.35
C THR A 227 11.35 7.75 7.93
N ASP A 228 12.43 7.61 7.18
CA ASP A 228 12.49 7.02 5.85
C ASP A 228 12.91 5.52 5.86
N ARG A 229 13.02 4.92 7.05
CA ARG A 229 13.51 3.55 7.26
C ARG A 229 12.41 2.56 7.65
N GLU A 230 12.78 1.28 7.58
CA GLU A 230 11.87 0.14 7.83
C GLU A 230 11.31 0.14 9.25
N GLU A 231 12.07 0.59 10.24
CA GLU A 231 11.69 0.65 11.65
C GLU A 231 10.46 1.57 11.86
N PHE A 232 10.49 2.77 11.26
CA PHE A 232 9.37 3.69 11.30
C PHE A 232 8.12 3.08 10.65
N PHE A 233 8.28 2.45 9.47
CA PHE A 233 7.14 1.85 8.77
C PHE A 233 6.58 0.64 9.49
N GLY A 234 7.42 -0.19 10.11
CA GLY A 234 6.98 -1.31 10.93
C GLY A 234 6.17 -0.86 12.15
N ALA A 235 6.57 0.24 12.79
CA ALA A 235 5.80 0.85 13.87
C ALA A 235 4.46 1.40 13.37
N LEU A 236 4.47 2.11 12.25
CA LEU A 236 3.26 2.67 11.62
C LEU A 236 2.27 1.55 11.22
N GLU A 237 2.74 0.48 10.58
CA GLU A 237 1.91 -0.67 10.22
C GLU A 237 1.30 -1.31 11.46
N THR A 238 2.09 -1.52 12.52
CA THR A 238 1.61 -2.07 13.79
C THR A 238 0.52 -1.19 14.42
N CYS A 239 0.70 0.13 14.40
CA CYS A 239 -0.32 1.07 14.89
C CYS A 239 -1.62 0.94 14.10
N TYR A 240 -1.53 0.96 12.77
CA TYR A 240 -2.71 0.84 11.89
C TYR A 240 -3.42 -0.50 12.03
N ASP A 241 -2.68 -1.61 12.13
CA ASP A 241 -3.25 -2.95 12.33
C ASP A 241 -4.01 -3.10 13.64
N ASN A 242 -3.70 -2.27 14.64
CA ASN A 242 -4.36 -2.23 15.93
C ASN A 242 -5.35 -1.05 16.07
N GLY A 243 -5.50 -0.23 15.02
CA GLY A 243 -6.44 0.90 15.00
C GLY A 243 -6.01 2.05 15.90
N VAL A 244 -4.70 2.24 16.03
CA VAL A 244 -4.06 3.30 16.79
C VAL A 244 -3.67 4.43 15.84
N ASN A 245 -4.01 5.68 16.18
CA ASN A 245 -3.61 6.84 15.40
C ASN A 245 -2.10 7.09 15.56
N ALA A 246 -1.42 7.39 14.46
CA ALA A 246 0.00 7.70 14.46
C ALA A 246 0.21 9.19 14.21
N LEU A 247 0.93 9.86 15.13
CA LEU A 247 1.30 11.27 15.05
C LEU A 247 2.82 11.40 15.03
N VAL A 248 3.32 12.44 14.37
CA VAL A 248 4.73 12.82 14.35
C VAL A 248 4.86 14.30 14.71
N HIS A 249 6.00 14.70 15.28
CA HIS A 249 6.30 16.11 15.49
C HIS A 249 6.62 16.78 14.15
N ARG A 250 6.18 18.04 13.97
CA ARG A 250 6.38 18.80 12.73
C ARG A 250 7.83 18.87 12.30
N ASP A 251 8.74 19.13 13.22
CA ASP A 251 10.18 19.28 12.93
C ASP A 251 10.83 17.97 12.49
N HIS A 252 10.22 16.82 12.82
CA HIS A 252 10.68 15.47 12.44
C HIS A 252 9.86 14.85 11.30
N ALA A 253 8.94 15.62 10.68
CA ALA A 253 8.04 15.15 9.62
C ALA A 253 8.59 15.34 8.20
N GLU A 254 9.86 15.77 8.04
CA GLU A 254 10.41 16.14 6.72
C GLU A 254 10.27 15.04 5.67
N HIS A 255 10.44 13.79 6.07
CA HIS A 255 10.37 12.63 5.17
C HIS A 255 9.07 11.83 5.28
N VAL A 256 8.09 12.30 6.06
CA VAL A 256 6.80 11.63 6.28
C VAL A 256 5.69 12.32 5.48
N LEU A 257 4.75 11.54 4.95
CA LEU A 257 3.52 12.07 4.37
C LEU A 257 2.57 12.42 5.51
N THR A 258 2.25 13.70 5.67
CA THR A 258 1.38 14.22 6.73
C THR A 258 0.22 15.02 6.14
N ASP A 259 -0.87 15.12 6.90
CA ASP A 259 -1.99 16.01 6.59
C ASP A 259 -1.65 17.43 7.08
N ASP A 260 -1.35 18.32 6.16
CA ASP A 260 -0.81 19.67 6.40
C ASP A 260 -1.89 20.73 6.81
N PHE A 261 -3.11 20.30 7.15
CA PHE A 261 -4.25 21.21 7.32
C PHE A 261 -4.39 21.86 8.70
N SER A 262 -3.67 21.41 9.70
CA SER A 262 -3.70 22.00 11.04
C SER A 262 -2.40 22.73 11.36
N GLY A 263 -2.50 23.96 11.84
CA GLY A 263 -1.34 24.72 12.34
C GLY A 263 -0.70 24.13 13.60
N ASP A 264 -0.96 22.87 13.91
CA ASP A 264 -0.56 22.16 15.11
C ASP A 264 0.89 21.66 15.04
N GLU A 265 1.53 21.51 16.19
CA GLU A 265 2.89 20.96 16.30
C GLU A 265 2.93 19.45 16.03
N LEU A 266 1.81 18.75 16.26
CA LEU A 266 1.63 17.34 15.98
C LEU A 266 0.86 17.14 14.67
N LEU A 267 1.43 16.35 13.77
CA LEU A 267 0.86 16.05 12.46
C LEU A 267 0.44 14.58 12.39
N GLU A 268 -0.77 14.34 11.87
CA GLU A 268 -1.23 12.97 11.57
C GLU A 268 -0.52 12.43 10.33
N VAL A 269 -0.08 11.18 10.40
CA VAL A 269 0.57 10.52 9.27
C VAL A 269 -0.46 10.15 8.21
N ASP A 270 -0.41 10.81 7.05
CA ASP A 270 -1.29 10.58 5.89
C ASP A 270 -0.75 9.46 4.98
N LEU A 271 -0.40 8.34 5.58
CA LEU A 271 0.03 7.15 4.88
C LEU A 271 -0.67 5.95 5.49
N GLU A 272 -1.62 5.37 4.76
CA GLU A 272 -2.23 4.10 5.14
C GLU A 272 -1.34 2.94 4.65
N PRO A 273 -0.68 2.17 5.54
CA PRO A 273 0.03 0.97 5.14
C PRO A 273 -0.90 -0.03 4.46
N TRP A 274 -0.39 -0.67 3.43
CA TRP A 274 -1.16 -1.70 2.75
C TRP A 274 -1.38 -2.91 3.64
N ASP A 275 -2.59 -3.44 3.58
CA ASP A 275 -2.93 -4.71 4.19
C ASP A 275 -2.17 -5.86 3.52
N TRP A 276 -1.92 -6.94 4.28
CA TRP A 276 -1.34 -8.17 3.76
C TRP A 276 -2.10 -8.69 2.51
N GLN A 277 -3.41 -8.44 2.41
CA GLN A 277 -4.22 -8.80 1.26
C GLN A 277 -3.91 -7.96 0.03
N ASP A 278 -3.73 -6.65 0.22
CA ASP A 278 -3.34 -5.76 -0.85
C ASP A 278 -1.94 -6.13 -1.34
N HIS A 279 -1.03 -6.49 -0.41
CA HIS A 279 0.28 -7.02 -0.73
C HIS A 279 0.20 -8.34 -1.50
N VAL A 280 -0.64 -9.30 -1.10
CA VAL A 280 -0.84 -10.58 -1.80
C VAL A 280 -1.45 -10.34 -3.18
N LEU A 281 -2.46 -9.48 -3.30
CA LEU A 281 -3.09 -9.16 -4.58
C LEU A 281 -2.09 -8.49 -5.53
N LYS A 282 -1.36 -7.49 -5.03
CA LYS A 282 -0.30 -6.81 -5.77
C LYS A 282 0.78 -7.78 -6.22
N ARG A 283 1.27 -8.60 -5.30
CA ARG A 283 2.32 -9.59 -5.59
C ARG A 283 1.87 -10.64 -6.60
N THR A 284 0.64 -11.13 -6.49
CA THR A 284 0.06 -12.07 -7.46
C THR A 284 -0.01 -11.44 -8.84
N PHE A 285 -0.48 -10.19 -8.91
CA PHE A 285 -0.51 -9.44 -10.16
C PHE A 285 0.90 -9.28 -10.75
N ASP A 286 1.88 -8.85 -9.96
CA ASP A 286 3.26 -8.66 -10.40
C ASP A 286 3.86 -9.95 -10.96
N VAL A 287 3.69 -11.07 -10.26
CA VAL A 287 4.19 -12.39 -10.69
C VAL A 287 3.52 -12.87 -11.97
N VAL A 288 2.20 -12.76 -12.05
CA VAL A 288 1.42 -13.20 -13.21
C VAL A 288 1.78 -12.34 -14.43
N PHE A 289 1.81 -11.02 -14.27
CA PHE A 289 2.15 -10.09 -15.34
C PHE A 289 3.58 -10.34 -15.86
N ALA A 290 4.56 -10.35 -14.96
CA ALA A 290 5.95 -10.55 -15.33
C ALA A 290 6.20 -11.95 -15.95
N GLY A 291 5.54 -12.99 -15.42
CA GLY A 291 5.62 -14.34 -15.96
C GLY A 291 5.06 -14.45 -17.38
N ILE A 292 3.86 -13.93 -17.61
CA ILE A 292 3.23 -13.90 -18.95
C ILE A 292 4.09 -13.08 -19.92
N ALA A 293 4.59 -11.91 -19.48
CA ALA A 293 5.42 -11.05 -20.31
C ALA A 293 6.74 -11.73 -20.67
N LEU A 294 7.44 -12.39 -19.74
CA LEU A 294 8.69 -13.11 -20.04
C LEU A 294 8.47 -14.29 -20.98
N ILE A 295 7.39 -15.05 -20.82
CA ILE A 295 7.05 -16.16 -21.72
C ILE A 295 6.74 -15.62 -23.12
N GLY A 296 5.88 -14.60 -23.20
CA GLY A 296 5.47 -14.00 -24.48
C GLY A 296 6.61 -13.33 -25.23
N LEU A 297 7.54 -12.67 -24.49
CA LEU A 297 8.69 -11.98 -25.04
C LEU A 297 9.91 -12.89 -25.21
N SER A 298 9.84 -14.17 -24.84
CA SER A 298 11.00 -15.09 -24.94
C SER A 298 11.65 -15.18 -26.32
N PRO A 299 10.89 -15.17 -27.47
CA PRO A 299 11.52 -15.13 -28.80
C PRO A 299 12.29 -13.81 -29.04
N VAL A 300 11.75 -12.68 -28.55
CA VAL A 300 12.38 -11.37 -28.68
C VAL A 300 13.64 -11.30 -27.82
N ILE A 301 13.59 -11.82 -26.59
CA ILE A 301 14.73 -11.94 -25.67
C ILE A 301 15.86 -12.72 -26.33
N LEU A 302 15.54 -13.88 -26.93
CA LEU A 302 16.52 -14.72 -27.64
C LEU A 302 17.12 -14.00 -28.84
N MET A 303 16.30 -13.31 -29.63
CA MET A 303 16.74 -12.55 -30.79
C MET A 303 17.69 -11.41 -30.40
N ILE A 304 17.35 -10.64 -29.34
CA ILE A 304 18.19 -9.57 -28.81
C ILE A 304 19.51 -10.13 -28.28
N ALA A 305 19.46 -11.21 -27.50
CA ALA A 305 20.65 -11.86 -26.96
C ALA A 305 21.59 -12.34 -28.08
N LEU A 306 21.05 -12.93 -29.14
CA LEU A 306 21.81 -13.35 -30.31
C LEU A 306 22.41 -12.14 -31.06
N ALA A 307 21.64 -11.07 -31.26
CA ALA A 307 22.08 -9.86 -31.92
C ALA A 307 23.27 -9.19 -31.18
N ILE A 308 23.17 -9.05 -29.84
CA ILE A 308 24.27 -8.53 -29.01
C ILE A 308 25.50 -9.43 -29.13
N LYS A 309 25.34 -10.75 -29.12
CA LYS A 309 26.47 -11.69 -29.26
C LYS A 309 27.13 -11.67 -30.62
N LEU A 310 26.37 -11.44 -31.67
CA LEU A 310 26.89 -11.34 -33.04
C LEU A 310 27.56 -9.99 -33.34
N GLU A 311 27.15 -8.91 -32.64
CA GLU A 311 27.67 -7.57 -32.85
C GLU A 311 29.11 -7.42 -32.32
N ASP A 312 29.37 -7.85 -31.07
CA ASP A 312 30.66 -7.64 -30.42
C ASP A 312 31.10 -8.77 -29.45
N GLY A 313 30.28 -9.83 -29.29
CA GLY A 313 30.64 -11.00 -28.47
C GLY A 313 30.64 -10.77 -26.95
N GLY A 314 30.43 -9.56 -26.48
CA GLY A 314 30.53 -9.19 -25.07
C GLY A 314 29.38 -9.72 -24.15
N PRO A 315 29.30 -9.27 -22.92
CA PRO A 315 28.24 -9.70 -21.96
C PRO A 315 26.88 -9.27 -22.43
N LEU A 316 25.85 -10.10 -22.15
CA LEU A 316 24.45 -9.81 -22.55
C LEU A 316 23.80 -8.72 -21.68
N PHE A 317 24.15 -8.67 -20.40
CA PHE A 317 23.50 -7.82 -19.42
C PHE A 317 24.47 -6.77 -18.89
N TYR A 318 23.94 -5.59 -18.73
CA TYR A 318 24.48 -4.49 -17.91
C TYR A 318 23.81 -4.52 -16.54
N ARG A 319 24.57 -4.28 -15.48
CA ARG A 319 24.11 -4.25 -14.09
C ARG A 319 24.27 -2.86 -13.54
N GLN A 320 23.25 -2.39 -12.82
CA GLN A 320 23.27 -1.08 -12.18
C GLN A 320 22.61 -1.16 -10.80
N GLU A 321 23.24 -0.59 -9.81
CA GLU A 321 22.66 -0.45 -8.48
C GLU A 321 21.70 0.73 -8.42
N ARG A 322 20.55 0.52 -7.79
CA ARG A 322 19.49 1.51 -7.65
C ARG A 322 18.90 1.45 -6.25
N THR A 323 18.30 2.55 -5.82
CA THR A 323 17.60 2.64 -4.55
C THR A 323 16.23 1.96 -4.64
N ALA A 324 15.93 1.14 -3.63
CA ALA A 324 14.68 0.43 -3.41
C ALA A 324 13.87 1.09 -2.29
N GLU A 325 12.82 0.39 -1.85
CA GLU A 325 12.05 0.76 -0.67
C GLU A 325 12.95 0.88 0.58
N PHE A 326 12.61 1.80 1.45
CA PHE A 326 13.32 2.09 2.71
C PHE A 326 14.82 2.43 2.55
N GLY A 327 15.20 2.99 1.40
CA GLY A 327 16.59 3.35 1.10
C GLY A 327 17.54 2.16 0.90
N ARG A 328 17.02 0.93 0.79
CA ARG A 328 17.83 -0.25 0.46
C ARG A 328 18.30 -0.17 -0.98
N THR A 329 19.37 -0.86 -1.30
CA THR A 329 19.87 -0.94 -2.68
C THR A 329 19.60 -2.31 -3.30
N PHE A 330 19.42 -2.33 -4.61
CA PHE A 330 19.28 -3.55 -5.38
C PHE A 330 19.85 -3.40 -6.79
N THR A 331 20.22 -4.53 -7.39
CA THR A 331 20.79 -4.55 -8.73
C THR A 331 19.69 -4.72 -9.78
N VAL A 332 19.62 -3.77 -10.71
CA VAL A 332 18.80 -3.85 -11.92
C VAL A 332 19.60 -4.41 -13.06
N HIS A 333 18.98 -5.29 -13.85
CA HIS A 333 19.56 -5.85 -15.06
C HIS A 333 18.91 -5.23 -16.30
N LYS A 334 19.73 -4.81 -17.26
CA LYS A 334 19.29 -4.36 -18.59
C LYS A 334 20.05 -5.13 -19.66
N PHE A 335 19.51 -5.22 -20.86
CA PHE A 335 20.34 -5.63 -21.99
C PHE A 335 21.42 -4.59 -22.24
N ARG A 336 22.62 -5.07 -22.50
CA ARG A 336 23.74 -4.19 -22.82
C ARG A 336 23.49 -3.48 -24.15
N SER A 337 23.63 -2.17 -24.13
CA SER A 337 23.40 -1.28 -25.26
C SER A 337 24.64 -0.45 -25.64
N MET A 338 25.73 -0.61 -24.90
CA MET A 338 27.00 0.13 -25.08
C MET A 338 28.19 -0.84 -25.03
N THR A 339 29.27 -0.48 -25.71
CA THR A 339 30.52 -1.22 -25.58
C THR A 339 31.08 -1.09 -24.16
N PRO A 340 31.74 -2.14 -23.62
CA PRO A 340 32.44 -2.04 -22.35
C PRO A 340 33.50 -0.93 -22.36
N ASP A 341 33.76 -0.35 -21.16
CA ASP A 341 34.91 0.55 -21.02
C ASP A 341 36.20 -0.24 -21.28
N GLU A 342 36.95 0.15 -22.28
CA GLU A 342 38.37 -0.22 -22.36
C GLU A 342 39.14 0.74 -21.46
N GLU A 343 40.07 0.22 -20.63
CA GLU A 343 40.87 1.00 -19.69
C GLU A 343 41.65 2.15 -20.36
N ASP A 344 41.74 2.15 -21.70
CA ASP A 344 42.45 3.14 -22.54
C ASP A 344 41.51 4.15 -23.26
N SER A 345 40.20 4.13 -23.01
CA SER A 345 39.30 5.09 -23.65
C SER A 345 39.48 6.48 -23.03
N SER A 346 39.84 7.45 -23.85
CA SER A 346 39.97 8.87 -23.49
C SER A 346 38.73 9.34 -22.72
N PRO A 347 38.89 10.11 -21.61
CA PRO A 347 37.76 10.66 -20.81
C PRO A 347 36.80 11.54 -21.60
N ASN A 348 37.11 11.85 -22.89
CA ASN A 348 36.38 12.74 -23.78
C ASN A 348 35.52 12.03 -24.84
N SER A 349 35.44 10.68 -24.86
CA SER A 349 34.54 10.00 -25.79
C SER A 349 33.09 10.27 -25.32
N GLN A 350 32.32 10.99 -26.14
CA GLN A 350 30.92 11.28 -25.83
C GLN A 350 30.17 9.96 -25.65
N GLU A 351 29.35 9.87 -24.62
CA GLU A 351 28.55 8.68 -24.28
C GLU A 351 27.76 8.12 -25.49
N GLN A 352 27.44 9.01 -26.45
CA GLN A 352 26.75 8.66 -27.70
C GLN A 352 27.56 7.80 -28.66
N ASP A 353 28.91 7.95 -28.70
CA ASP A 353 29.77 7.20 -29.63
C ASP A 353 29.95 5.73 -29.19
N ARG A 354 29.62 5.40 -27.96
CA ARG A 354 29.75 4.06 -27.38
C ARG A 354 28.49 3.18 -27.57
N VAL A 355 27.37 3.76 -28.02
CA VAL A 355 26.13 3.03 -28.21
C VAL A 355 26.23 2.14 -29.46
N THR A 356 26.07 0.82 -29.28
CA THR A 356 26.06 -0.14 -30.37
C THR A 356 24.84 0.03 -31.28
N ARG A 357 24.85 -0.49 -32.51
CA ARG A 357 23.70 -0.41 -33.44
C ARG A 357 22.47 -1.15 -32.86
N VAL A 358 22.69 -2.34 -32.32
CA VAL A 358 21.66 -3.10 -31.61
C VAL A 358 21.20 -2.31 -30.38
N GLY A 359 22.17 -1.74 -29.63
CA GLY A 359 21.90 -0.88 -28.46
C GLY A 359 21.00 0.30 -28.80
N GLN A 360 21.24 0.98 -29.93
CA GLN A 360 20.40 2.09 -30.38
C GLN A 360 18.95 1.65 -30.66
N ALA A 361 18.75 0.49 -31.26
CA ALA A 361 17.43 -0.05 -31.55
C ALA A 361 16.69 -0.44 -30.29
N ILE A 362 17.33 -1.17 -29.35
CA ILE A 362 16.68 -1.62 -28.10
C ILE A 362 16.39 -0.48 -27.13
N ARG A 363 17.22 0.59 -27.09
CA ARG A 363 16.96 1.80 -26.28
C ARG A 363 15.75 2.59 -26.80
N LYS A 364 15.64 2.78 -28.13
CA LYS A 364 14.50 3.49 -28.74
C LYS A 364 13.16 2.78 -28.51
N THR A 365 13.18 1.47 -28.36
CA THR A 365 11.99 0.63 -28.16
C THR A 365 11.79 0.23 -26.70
N HIS A 366 12.65 0.67 -25.78
CA HIS A 366 12.68 0.26 -24.35
C HIS A 366 12.80 -1.25 -24.13
N LEU A 367 13.22 -2.00 -25.14
CA LEU A 367 13.44 -3.46 -25.02
C LEU A 367 14.69 -3.80 -24.18
N ASP A 368 15.58 -2.84 -23.94
CA ASP A 368 16.70 -2.97 -23.03
C ASP A 368 16.26 -3.21 -21.57
N GLU A 369 15.04 -2.83 -21.21
CA GLU A 369 14.50 -2.98 -19.85
C GLU A 369 13.76 -4.31 -19.60
N ILE A 370 13.56 -5.15 -20.63
CA ILE A 370 12.90 -6.47 -20.48
C ILE A 370 13.48 -7.33 -19.35
N PRO A 371 14.83 -7.39 -19.13
CA PRO A 371 15.38 -8.17 -18.01
C PRO A 371 14.89 -7.75 -16.62
N GLN A 372 14.34 -6.52 -16.45
CA GLN A 372 13.77 -6.07 -15.19
C GLN A 372 12.50 -6.87 -14.79
N LEU A 373 11.82 -7.51 -15.75
CA LEU A 373 10.72 -8.43 -15.47
C LEU A 373 11.16 -9.59 -14.54
N TRP A 374 12.40 -10.04 -14.66
CA TRP A 374 12.97 -10.99 -13.71
C TRP A 374 13.11 -10.41 -12.31
N THR A 375 13.52 -9.14 -12.21
CA THR A 375 13.62 -8.43 -10.93
C THR A 375 12.25 -8.29 -10.25
N ILE A 376 11.18 -8.17 -11.04
CA ILE A 376 9.79 -8.21 -10.54
C ILE A 376 9.44 -9.61 -10.05
N LEU A 377 9.76 -10.67 -10.80
CA LEU A 377 9.49 -12.06 -10.38
C LEU A 377 10.14 -12.43 -9.05
N ILE A 378 11.36 -11.96 -8.79
CA ILE A 378 12.05 -12.22 -7.52
C ILE A 378 11.60 -11.27 -6.38
N GLY A 379 10.74 -10.28 -6.66
CA GLY A 379 10.11 -9.41 -5.66
C GLY A 379 10.88 -8.17 -5.25
N LYS A 380 11.99 -7.84 -5.94
CA LYS A 380 12.76 -6.61 -5.68
C LYS A 380 12.16 -5.38 -6.35
N MET A 381 11.29 -5.57 -7.32
CA MET A 381 10.51 -4.53 -8.01
C MET A 381 9.05 -4.95 -8.15
N SER A 382 8.21 -3.99 -8.47
CA SER A 382 6.81 -4.17 -8.88
C SER A 382 6.61 -3.78 -10.35
N VAL A 383 5.49 -4.17 -10.94
CA VAL A 383 5.09 -3.68 -12.26
C VAL A 383 4.83 -2.19 -12.21
N VAL A 384 4.11 -1.71 -11.18
CA VAL A 384 3.76 -0.30 -10.99
C VAL A 384 4.33 0.23 -9.68
N GLY A 385 4.99 1.37 -9.75
CA GLY A 385 5.58 2.08 -8.61
C GLY A 385 6.44 3.26 -9.08
N PRO A 386 6.99 4.06 -8.18
CA PRO A 386 8.00 5.07 -8.51
C PRO A 386 9.18 4.44 -9.24
N ARG A 387 9.68 5.09 -10.29
CA ARG A 387 10.84 4.56 -11.01
C ARG A 387 12.09 4.57 -10.13
N ALA A 388 12.75 3.42 -9.97
CA ALA A 388 14.01 3.32 -9.27
C ALA A 388 15.07 4.22 -9.95
N VAL A 389 15.71 5.06 -9.16
CA VAL A 389 16.72 6.00 -9.61
C VAL A 389 18.11 5.41 -9.33
N TRP A 390 19.09 5.78 -10.11
CA TRP A 390 20.49 5.42 -9.90
C TRP A 390 21.04 6.17 -8.67
N ILE A 391 21.87 5.51 -7.88
CA ILE A 391 22.34 6.05 -6.59
C ILE A 391 22.98 7.44 -6.71
N ASP A 392 23.87 7.63 -7.68
CA ASP A 392 24.54 8.93 -7.88
C ASP A 392 23.55 10.01 -8.37
N GLU A 393 22.55 9.65 -9.16
CA GLU A 393 21.49 10.56 -9.60
C GLU A 393 20.56 10.93 -8.44
N GLU A 394 20.32 10.02 -7.50
CA GLU A 394 19.44 10.22 -6.36
C GLU A 394 19.95 11.33 -5.43
N ILE A 395 21.24 11.37 -5.18
CA ILE A 395 21.88 12.43 -4.39
C ILE A 395 21.56 13.81 -4.98
N HIS A 396 21.66 13.94 -6.31
CA HIS A 396 21.35 15.20 -7.01
C HIS A 396 19.86 15.54 -7.00
N LEU A 397 18.99 14.54 -6.94
CA LEU A 397 17.55 14.75 -6.89
C LEU A 397 17.09 15.11 -5.49
N GLU A 398 17.73 14.58 -4.45
CA GLU A 398 17.53 14.99 -3.05
C GLU A 398 17.91 16.47 -2.83
N GLU A 399 19.00 16.92 -3.42
CA GLU A 399 19.39 18.34 -3.37
C GLU A 399 18.36 19.29 -4.03
N LYS A 400 17.64 18.80 -5.06
CA LYS A 400 16.64 19.59 -5.81
C LYS A 400 15.24 19.51 -5.21
N ALA A 401 14.94 18.45 -4.47
CA ALA A 401 13.62 18.20 -3.90
C ALA A 401 13.79 17.66 -2.46
N ALA A 402 13.64 18.54 -1.47
CA ALA A 402 13.89 18.24 -0.05
C ALA A 402 13.13 16.99 0.47
N SER A 403 11.92 16.75 -0.05
CA SER A 403 11.11 15.59 0.34
C SER A 403 11.30 14.38 -0.58
N TRP A 404 12.42 14.27 -1.31
CA TRP A 404 12.63 13.20 -2.29
C TRP A 404 12.49 11.80 -1.70
N ARG A 405 12.93 11.59 -0.47
CA ARG A 405 12.90 10.30 0.23
C ARG A 405 11.49 9.81 0.56
N LYS A 406 10.47 10.71 0.57
CA LYS A 406 9.07 10.31 0.74
C LYS A 406 8.59 9.27 -0.28
N ARG A 407 9.30 9.09 -1.38
CA ARG A 407 9.02 8.07 -2.40
C ARG A 407 9.51 6.65 -2.04
N TRP A 408 10.36 6.51 -1.01
CA TRP A 408 10.90 5.22 -0.59
C TRP A 408 9.92 4.35 0.21
N PHE A 409 8.72 4.83 0.43
CA PHE A 409 7.67 4.09 1.13
C PHE A 409 7.26 2.79 0.47
N ILE A 410 7.44 2.67 -0.83
CA ILE A 410 6.94 1.55 -1.62
C ILE A 410 8.00 1.04 -2.60
N LYS A 411 7.81 -0.21 -3.04
CA LYS A 411 8.68 -0.82 -4.03
C LYS A 411 8.73 -0.03 -5.33
N PRO A 412 9.93 0.13 -5.91
CA PRO A 412 10.07 0.75 -7.20
C PRO A 412 9.38 -0.06 -8.29
N GLY A 413 8.83 0.66 -9.30
CA GLY A 413 8.10 0.08 -10.42
C GLY A 413 8.89 0.07 -11.73
N LEU A 414 8.51 -0.85 -12.62
CA LEU A 414 8.91 -0.83 -14.02
C LEU A 414 8.26 0.35 -14.75
N THR A 415 7.00 0.63 -14.44
CA THR A 415 6.26 1.83 -14.85
C THR A 415 5.67 2.54 -13.63
N GLY A 416 5.26 3.79 -13.79
CA GLY A 416 4.69 4.58 -12.71
C GLY A 416 3.94 5.81 -13.21
N LEU A 417 3.26 6.49 -12.28
CA LEU A 417 2.45 7.66 -12.61
C LEU A 417 3.28 8.79 -13.24
N ALA A 418 4.50 9.03 -12.74
CA ALA A 418 5.42 10.01 -13.29
C ALA A 418 5.79 9.68 -14.76
N GLN A 419 6.09 8.40 -15.05
CA GLN A 419 6.48 7.97 -16.39
C GLN A 419 5.37 8.13 -17.43
N ILE A 420 4.12 7.76 -17.09
CA ILE A 420 2.99 7.92 -18.01
C ILE A 420 2.53 9.38 -18.21
N ASN A 421 3.08 10.32 -17.43
CA ASN A 421 2.87 11.76 -17.56
C ASN A 421 4.13 12.50 -18.04
N ASP A 422 5.11 11.78 -18.60
CA ASP A 422 6.36 12.30 -19.19
C ASP A 422 7.21 13.14 -18.21
N ALA A 423 7.04 12.94 -16.89
CA ALA A 423 7.86 13.59 -15.88
C ALA A 423 9.25 12.94 -15.83
N THR A 424 10.28 13.74 -16.02
CA THR A 424 11.67 13.29 -16.09
C THR A 424 12.47 13.78 -14.88
N SER A 425 13.69 13.25 -14.72
CA SER A 425 14.62 13.72 -13.67
C SER A 425 15.13 15.16 -13.90
N ALA A 426 14.84 15.77 -15.05
CA ALA A 426 15.12 17.19 -15.29
C ALA A 426 14.20 18.08 -14.43
N ASP A 427 12.98 17.63 -14.16
CA ASP A 427 12.01 18.27 -13.25
C ASP A 427 11.75 17.32 -12.07
N ALA A 428 12.63 17.39 -11.07
CA ALA A 428 12.58 16.53 -9.89
C ALA A 428 11.30 16.76 -9.07
N GLU A 429 10.83 18.01 -8.97
CA GLU A 429 9.63 18.34 -8.20
C GLU A 429 8.36 17.81 -8.85
N ALA A 430 8.21 17.95 -10.17
CA ALA A 430 7.06 17.38 -10.88
C ALA A 430 7.06 15.85 -10.78
N LYS A 431 8.23 15.22 -10.93
CA LYS A 431 8.39 13.77 -10.78
C LYS A 431 8.00 13.31 -9.39
N LEU A 432 8.51 13.97 -8.35
CA LEU A 432 8.18 13.68 -6.96
C LEU A 432 6.69 13.84 -6.70
N ARG A 433 6.05 14.91 -7.17
CA ARG A 433 4.61 15.13 -7.01
C ARG A 433 3.76 13.98 -7.56
N TYR A 434 4.09 13.46 -8.75
CA TYR A 434 3.40 12.28 -9.30
C TYR A 434 3.68 11.01 -8.51
N ASP A 435 4.91 10.81 -8.05
CA ASP A 435 5.26 9.65 -7.23
C ASP A 435 4.51 9.67 -5.89
N LEU A 436 4.40 10.85 -5.23
CA LEU A 436 3.62 11.01 -3.99
C LEU A 436 2.10 10.87 -4.24
N GLU A 437 1.57 11.39 -5.35
CA GLU A 437 0.17 11.15 -5.73
C GLU A 437 -0.10 9.66 -5.92
N TYR A 438 0.84 8.93 -6.54
CA TYR A 438 0.71 7.49 -6.68
C TYR A 438 0.68 6.80 -5.31
N ILE A 439 1.58 7.14 -4.39
CA ILE A 439 1.66 6.56 -3.05
C ILE A 439 0.34 6.76 -2.30
N ARG A 440 -0.19 7.98 -2.26
CA ARG A 440 -1.47 8.29 -1.60
C ARG A 440 -2.69 7.57 -2.19
N ARG A 441 -2.68 7.31 -3.50
CA ARG A 441 -3.81 6.72 -4.24
C ARG A 441 -3.60 5.26 -4.61
N GLN A 442 -2.52 4.67 -4.15
CA GLN A 442 -2.13 3.31 -4.47
C GLN A 442 -3.30 2.33 -4.26
N SER A 443 -3.64 1.60 -5.31
CA SER A 443 -4.67 0.56 -5.29
C SER A 443 -4.53 -0.32 -6.52
N PHE A 444 -5.02 -1.57 -6.46
CA PHE A 444 -5.02 -2.48 -7.59
C PHE A 444 -5.65 -1.86 -8.86
N TRP A 445 -6.76 -1.15 -8.72
CA TRP A 445 -7.42 -0.50 -9.86
C TRP A 445 -6.64 0.69 -10.43
N PHE A 446 -5.90 1.39 -9.57
CA PHE A 446 -5.05 2.48 -10.02
C PHE A 446 -3.83 1.93 -10.78
N ASP A 447 -3.25 0.83 -10.31
CA ASP A 447 -2.20 0.11 -11.02
C ASP A 447 -2.67 -0.34 -12.41
N MET A 448 -3.87 -0.92 -12.51
CA MET A 448 -4.45 -1.31 -13.79
C MET A 448 -4.57 -0.15 -14.77
N LYS A 449 -4.99 1.03 -14.30
CA LYS A 449 -5.07 2.23 -15.15
C LYS A 449 -3.69 2.65 -15.69
N ILE A 450 -2.68 2.61 -14.82
CA ILE A 450 -1.30 2.95 -15.19
C ILE A 450 -0.77 1.96 -16.21
N VAL A 451 -0.95 0.66 -15.99
CA VAL A 451 -0.52 -0.41 -16.92
C VAL A 451 -1.19 -0.27 -18.28
N VAL A 452 -2.51 -0.10 -18.32
CA VAL A 452 -3.23 0.06 -19.59
C VAL A 452 -2.74 1.29 -20.35
N ARG A 453 -2.54 2.42 -19.64
CA ARG A 453 -2.02 3.65 -20.26
C ARG A 453 -0.58 3.46 -20.78
N GLN A 454 0.27 2.78 -20.02
CA GLN A 454 1.65 2.48 -20.44
C GLN A 454 1.68 1.58 -21.69
N LEU A 455 0.88 0.51 -21.72
CA LEU A 455 0.78 -0.38 -22.88
C LEU A 455 0.29 0.35 -24.13
N TRP A 456 -0.66 1.28 -23.96
CA TRP A 456 -1.12 2.14 -25.03
C TRP A 456 -0.01 3.05 -25.57
N LEU A 457 0.77 3.71 -24.71
CA LEU A 457 1.89 4.57 -25.08
C LEU A 457 2.96 3.77 -25.82
N VAL A 458 3.37 2.62 -25.28
CA VAL A 458 4.38 1.74 -25.93
C VAL A 458 3.86 1.24 -27.27
N GLY A 459 2.59 0.86 -27.38
CA GLY A 459 1.96 0.42 -28.63
C GLY A 459 1.97 1.50 -29.70
N ASN A 460 1.60 2.73 -29.35
CA ASN A 460 1.61 3.87 -30.28
C ASN A 460 3.04 4.20 -30.76
N ASN A 461 4.01 4.19 -29.85
CA ASN A 461 5.42 4.45 -30.20
C ASN A 461 5.99 3.35 -31.13
N ALA A 462 5.65 2.09 -30.89
CA ALA A 462 6.05 0.98 -31.73
C ALA A 462 5.44 1.09 -33.15
N LEU A 463 4.16 1.43 -33.26
CA LEU A 463 3.50 1.64 -34.56
C LEU A 463 4.10 2.83 -35.33
N ALA A 464 4.38 3.94 -34.65
CA ALA A 464 5.05 5.08 -35.24
C ALA A 464 6.45 4.73 -35.76
N PHE A 465 7.21 3.94 -35.01
CA PHE A 465 8.54 3.46 -35.42
C PHE A 465 8.47 2.57 -36.65
N ILE A 466 7.54 1.62 -36.71
CA ILE A 466 7.34 0.75 -37.86
C ILE A 466 6.96 1.57 -39.11
N GLY A 467 6.09 2.59 -38.94
CA GLY A 467 5.70 3.50 -40.01
C GLY A 467 6.87 4.28 -40.58
N THR A 468 7.81 4.73 -39.74
CA THR A 468 9.02 5.44 -40.19
C THR A 468 10.11 4.52 -40.84
N CYS A 469 10.09 3.22 -40.49
CA CYS A 469 11.00 2.25 -41.13
C CYS A 469 10.49 1.75 -42.52
N LEU A 470 9.20 1.89 -42.79
CA LEU A 470 8.53 1.46 -44.01
C LEU A 470 8.38 2.59 -45.06
N SER A 471 8.59 3.84 -44.64
CA SER A 471 8.67 5.04 -45.50
C SER A 471 10.09 5.36 -45.90
#